data_c18119e2f80f53c8cde084186d6732c9
#
_entry.id   c18119e2f80f53c8cde084186d6732c9
#
_cell.length_a   1.000
_cell.length_b   1.000
_cell.length_c   1.000
_cell.angle_alpha   90.00
_cell.angle_beta   90.00
_cell.angle_gamma   90.00
#
_symmetry.space_group_name_H-M   'P 1'
#
loop_
_entity.id
_entity.type
_entity.pdbx_description
1 polymer ?
#
loop_
_entity_poly.entity_id
_entity_poly.type
_entity_poly.pdbx_seq_one_letter_code
_entity_poly.pdbx_strand_id
1 'polypeptide(L)'
;MVLYTVTGKVGEEGYLDIAKSGDLTGKNIYVNMTNKCPCSCVFCLRQTKKQQENNTLWLKDGEPSIEEVLELFSKYDLNIINELVFCGFGEPLERLEDVCAVIDSLKITYPNLKVRLNTIGLANLIYGRDVTPELEGRFDTVSISLNAPDENEFLELTRSRYGIQSYAAIKDFAVLAKRYVPHVVMTVVDKVMPEDKIERCRQICKDLGVTLRVRPFEN
;
A
#
# COMPACT_ATOMS: atom_id res chain seq x y z
N MET A 1 -3.52 -9.87 -11.22
CA MET A 1 -4.30 -8.69 -11.70
C MET A 1 -3.49 -7.43 -11.46
N VAL A 2 -3.44 -6.54 -12.44
CA VAL A 2 -2.83 -5.21 -12.31
C VAL A 2 -3.81 -4.24 -11.66
N LEU A 3 -5.03 -4.13 -12.19
CA LEU A 3 -6.09 -3.26 -11.66
C LEU A 3 -7.21 -4.10 -11.04
N TYR A 4 -7.63 -3.75 -9.82
CA TYR A 4 -8.68 -4.48 -9.12
C TYR A 4 -9.49 -3.60 -8.16
N THR A 5 -10.65 -4.10 -7.75
CA THR A 5 -11.46 -3.55 -6.66
C THR A 5 -11.53 -4.53 -5.51
N VAL A 6 -11.82 -4.04 -4.30
CA VAL A 6 -12.06 -4.85 -3.10
C VAL A 6 -13.56 -4.90 -2.85
N THR A 7 -14.12 -6.11 -2.73
CA THR A 7 -15.56 -6.33 -2.65
C THR A 7 -16.10 -6.36 -1.21
N GLY A 8 -15.23 -6.41 -0.21
CA GLY A 8 -15.59 -6.63 1.20
C GLY A 8 -15.92 -8.08 1.56
N LYS A 9 -15.83 -9.00 0.59
CA LYS A 9 -15.93 -10.45 0.83
C LYS A 9 -14.59 -11.02 1.28
N VAL A 10 -14.62 -12.18 1.93
CA VAL A 10 -13.42 -12.87 2.39
C VAL A 10 -12.85 -13.77 1.28
N GLY A 11 -11.53 -13.92 1.22
CA GLY A 11 -10.84 -14.82 0.30
C GLY A 11 -10.75 -14.29 -1.13
N GLU A 12 -10.77 -15.19 -2.14
CA GLU A 12 -10.61 -14.84 -3.56
C GLU A 12 -11.72 -13.92 -4.08
N GLU A 13 -12.92 -14.04 -3.55
CA GLU A 13 -14.04 -13.15 -3.88
C GLU A 13 -13.84 -11.72 -3.36
N GLY A 14 -12.86 -11.51 -2.47
CA GLY A 14 -12.50 -10.21 -1.93
C GLY A 14 -11.84 -9.29 -2.95
N TYR A 15 -11.22 -9.85 -4.00
CA TYR A 15 -10.47 -9.10 -5.02
C TYR A 15 -11.04 -9.38 -6.41
N LEU A 16 -11.54 -8.36 -7.04
CA LEU A 16 -12.20 -8.47 -8.35
C LEU A 16 -11.46 -7.63 -9.38
N ASP A 17 -11.09 -8.25 -10.50
CA ASP A 17 -10.55 -7.53 -11.65
C ASP A 17 -11.47 -6.38 -12.05
N ILE A 18 -10.90 -5.22 -12.32
CA ILE A 18 -11.66 -4.01 -12.65
C ILE A 18 -12.60 -4.25 -13.83
N ALA A 19 -12.18 -5.05 -14.83
CA ALA A 19 -13.00 -5.40 -15.99
C ALA A 19 -14.27 -6.18 -15.65
N LYS A 20 -14.32 -6.80 -14.47
CA LYS A 20 -15.46 -7.57 -13.95
C LYS A 20 -16.25 -6.80 -12.90
N SER A 21 -15.79 -5.61 -12.51
CA SER A 21 -16.35 -4.86 -11.37
C SER A 21 -17.64 -4.12 -11.67
N GLY A 22 -18.09 -4.07 -12.95
CA GLY A 22 -19.27 -3.30 -13.36
C GLY A 22 -19.11 -1.81 -13.12
N ASP A 23 -20.11 -1.17 -12.52
CA ASP A 23 -20.07 0.25 -12.21
C ASP A 23 -18.97 0.56 -11.18
N LEU A 24 -18.11 1.53 -11.47
CA LEU A 24 -16.98 1.96 -10.65
C LEU A 24 -17.29 3.19 -9.80
N THR A 25 -18.51 3.75 -9.90
CA THR A 25 -18.90 4.97 -9.17
C THR A 25 -18.68 4.82 -7.68
N GLY A 26 -17.88 5.72 -7.11
CA GLY A 26 -17.55 5.74 -5.68
C GLY A 26 -16.67 4.60 -5.17
N LYS A 27 -16.17 3.73 -6.06
CA LYS A 27 -15.26 2.64 -5.67
C LYS A 27 -13.81 3.10 -5.60
N ASN A 28 -13.02 2.42 -4.77
CA ASN A 28 -11.56 2.50 -4.82
C ASN A 28 -11.05 1.52 -5.88
N ILE A 29 -10.13 1.99 -6.71
CA ILE A 29 -9.37 1.14 -7.64
C ILE A 29 -7.98 0.93 -7.08
N TYR A 30 -7.55 -0.31 -7.04
CA TYR A 30 -6.23 -0.70 -6.56
C TYR A 30 -5.31 -1.04 -7.73
N VAL A 31 -4.06 -0.62 -7.62
CA VAL A 31 -3.02 -0.83 -8.64
C VAL A 31 -1.90 -1.68 -8.05
N ASN A 32 -1.69 -2.84 -8.65
CA ASN A 32 -0.61 -3.75 -8.30
C ASN A 32 0.52 -3.65 -9.33
N MET A 33 1.60 -3.00 -8.96
CA MET A 33 2.73 -2.71 -9.85
C MET A 33 3.83 -3.77 -9.80
N THR A 34 3.92 -4.54 -8.70
CA THR A 34 5.06 -5.42 -8.46
C THR A 34 4.72 -6.55 -7.50
N ASN A 35 5.44 -7.66 -7.66
CA ASN A 35 5.49 -8.72 -6.66
C ASN A 35 6.67 -8.57 -5.69
N LYS A 36 7.60 -7.63 -5.92
CA LYS A 36 8.76 -7.41 -5.05
C LYS A 36 8.33 -6.75 -3.75
N CYS A 37 8.91 -7.19 -2.65
CA CYS A 37 8.69 -6.60 -1.32
C CYS A 37 9.92 -6.82 -0.45
N PRO A 38 10.37 -5.83 0.33
CA PRO A 38 11.50 -6.00 1.24
C PRO A 38 11.14 -6.84 2.48
N CYS A 39 9.87 -7.21 2.62
CA CYS A 39 9.33 -7.97 3.76
C CYS A 39 8.76 -9.32 3.34
N SER A 40 8.70 -10.24 4.31
CA SER A 40 8.06 -11.56 4.20
C SER A 40 7.13 -11.79 5.40
N CYS A 41 6.14 -10.89 5.57
CA CYS A 41 5.28 -10.85 6.73
C CYS A 41 4.55 -12.18 6.98
N VAL A 42 4.49 -12.59 8.27
CA VAL A 42 3.85 -13.87 8.67
C VAL A 42 2.35 -13.92 8.36
N PHE A 43 1.70 -12.76 8.31
CA PHE A 43 0.27 -12.61 7.98
C PHE A 43 0.03 -12.15 6.53
N CYS A 44 1.07 -12.17 5.69
CA CYS A 44 0.94 -11.73 4.30
C CYS A 44 0.06 -12.69 3.51
N LEU A 45 -0.92 -12.16 2.81
CA LEU A 45 -1.82 -12.93 1.94
C LEU A 45 -1.08 -13.76 0.87
N ARG A 46 0.15 -13.38 0.52
CA ARG A 46 1.03 -14.17 -0.36
C ARG A 46 1.43 -15.54 0.20
N GLN A 47 1.41 -15.70 1.54
CA GLN A 47 1.92 -16.89 2.22
C GLN A 47 0.82 -17.91 2.56
N THR A 48 -0.44 -17.56 2.43
CA THR A 48 -1.54 -18.50 2.65
C THR A 48 -1.63 -19.48 1.46
N LYS A 49 -1.54 -20.79 1.73
CA LYS A 49 -1.48 -21.85 0.69
C LYS A 49 -2.64 -21.76 -0.33
N LYS A 50 -3.85 -21.45 0.11
CA LYS A 50 -5.02 -21.31 -0.77
C LYS A 50 -4.88 -20.15 -1.75
N GLN A 51 -4.09 -19.14 -1.42
CA GLN A 51 -3.93 -17.95 -2.24
C GLN A 51 -2.74 -18.07 -3.21
N GLN A 52 -1.77 -18.97 -2.97
CA GLN A 52 -0.65 -19.19 -3.89
C GLN A 52 -1.06 -19.93 -5.16
N GLU A 53 -1.99 -20.88 -5.07
CA GLU A 53 -2.37 -21.73 -6.22
C GLU A 53 -3.37 -21.05 -7.16
N ASN A 54 -4.29 -20.20 -6.62
CA ASN A 54 -5.34 -19.51 -7.39
C ASN A 54 -5.25 -17.99 -7.31
N ASN A 55 -4.11 -17.44 -6.90
CA ASN A 55 -4.02 -16.05 -6.53
C ASN A 55 -4.07 -15.12 -7.73
N THR A 56 -5.19 -14.43 -7.87
CA THR A 56 -5.44 -13.49 -8.95
C THR A 56 -4.63 -12.20 -8.86
N LEU A 57 -4.11 -11.85 -7.66
CA LEU A 57 -3.26 -10.66 -7.48
C LEU A 57 -1.79 -10.90 -7.83
N TRP A 58 -1.32 -12.16 -7.88
CA TRP A 58 0.04 -12.43 -8.31
C TRP A 58 0.22 -12.07 -9.79
N LEU A 59 1.22 -11.27 -10.09
CA LEU A 59 1.57 -10.89 -11.46
C LEU A 59 2.33 -12.07 -12.10
N LYS A 60 1.59 -12.96 -12.76
CA LYS A 60 2.13 -14.20 -13.33
C LYS A 60 2.96 -13.97 -14.59
N ASP A 61 2.55 -12.96 -15.36
CA ASP A 61 3.16 -12.61 -16.65
C ASP A 61 4.29 -11.57 -16.53
N GLY A 62 4.71 -11.30 -15.31
CA GLY A 62 5.70 -10.27 -14.99
C GLY A 62 5.08 -8.98 -14.45
N GLU A 63 5.96 -8.02 -14.16
CA GLU A 63 5.55 -6.70 -13.71
C GLU A 63 5.10 -5.86 -14.91
N PRO A 64 3.95 -5.15 -14.84
CA PRO A 64 3.46 -4.38 -15.97
C PRO A 64 4.37 -3.19 -16.26
N SER A 65 4.50 -2.80 -17.52
CA SER A 65 5.12 -1.53 -17.90
C SER A 65 4.20 -0.35 -17.58
N ILE A 66 4.76 0.87 -17.60
CA ILE A 66 3.97 2.10 -17.42
C ILE A 66 2.88 2.18 -18.49
N GLU A 67 3.24 1.91 -19.75
CA GLU A 67 2.35 1.96 -20.89
C GLU A 67 1.19 0.97 -20.75
N GLU A 68 1.47 -0.27 -20.33
CA GLU A 68 0.43 -1.28 -20.08
C GLU A 68 -0.55 -0.84 -18.99
N VAL A 69 -0.06 -0.22 -17.91
CA VAL A 69 -0.92 0.28 -16.83
C VAL A 69 -1.79 1.44 -17.34
N LEU A 70 -1.21 2.38 -18.08
CA LEU A 70 -1.94 3.51 -18.63
C LEU A 70 -2.97 3.07 -19.70
N GLU A 71 -2.65 2.07 -20.53
CA GLU A 71 -3.60 1.48 -21.47
C GLU A 71 -4.78 0.82 -20.75
N LEU A 72 -4.54 0.13 -19.64
CA LEU A 72 -5.63 -0.42 -18.83
C LEU A 72 -6.55 0.69 -18.31
N PHE A 73 -5.98 1.80 -17.82
CA PHE A 73 -6.77 2.93 -17.31
C PHE A 73 -7.54 3.67 -18.40
N SER A 74 -7.03 3.73 -19.63
CA SER A 74 -7.68 4.43 -20.73
C SER A 74 -9.12 3.93 -21.05
N LYS A 75 -9.47 2.74 -20.54
CA LYS A 75 -10.78 2.10 -20.71
C LYS A 75 -11.83 2.58 -19.71
N TYR A 76 -11.44 3.42 -18.73
CA TYR A 76 -12.30 3.81 -17.61
C TYR A 76 -12.28 5.32 -17.38
N ASP A 77 -13.41 5.87 -16.92
CA ASP A 77 -13.48 7.25 -16.45
C ASP A 77 -13.08 7.30 -14.96
N LEU A 78 -11.96 7.93 -14.65
CA LEU A 78 -11.47 8.04 -13.27
C LEU A 78 -12.11 9.21 -12.51
N ASN A 79 -12.95 10.03 -13.12
CA ASN A 79 -13.70 11.06 -12.40
C ASN A 79 -14.78 10.48 -11.47
N ILE A 80 -15.28 9.28 -11.78
CA ILE A 80 -16.36 8.66 -11.01
C ILE A 80 -15.90 7.83 -9.83
N ILE A 81 -14.60 7.50 -9.73
CA ILE A 81 -14.05 6.69 -8.65
C ILE A 81 -13.86 7.51 -7.37
N ASN A 82 -13.82 6.84 -6.24
CA ASN A 82 -13.52 7.49 -4.97
C ASN A 82 -12.01 7.78 -4.81
N GLU A 83 -11.16 6.81 -5.09
CA GLU A 83 -9.71 6.89 -4.85
C GLU A 83 -8.95 5.85 -5.67
N LEU A 84 -7.79 6.22 -6.18
CA LEU A 84 -6.81 5.31 -6.74
C LEU A 84 -5.82 4.89 -5.65
N VAL A 85 -5.57 3.58 -5.48
CA VAL A 85 -4.75 3.06 -4.39
C VAL A 85 -3.61 2.23 -4.94
N PHE A 86 -2.38 2.69 -4.81
CA PHE A 86 -1.22 1.85 -5.09
C PHE A 86 -1.03 0.86 -3.95
N CYS A 87 -1.33 -0.41 -4.24
CA CYS A 87 -1.31 -1.52 -3.29
C CYS A 87 -1.34 -2.84 -4.05
N GLY A 88 -0.69 -3.85 -3.51
CA GLY A 88 -0.69 -5.19 -4.11
C GLY A 88 0.01 -6.19 -3.21
N PHE A 89 0.50 -7.26 -3.79
CA PHE A 89 1.30 -8.25 -3.08
C PHE A 89 2.74 -7.81 -2.84
N GLY A 90 3.24 -6.91 -3.66
CA GLY A 90 4.52 -6.27 -3.49
C GLY A 90 4.42 -4.94 -2.73
N GLU A 91 5.57 -4.34 -2.51
CA GLU A 91 5.71 -2.97 -2.02
C GLU A 91 5.71 -2.02 -3.23
N PRO A 92 4.71 -1.14 -3.38
CA PRO A 92 4.65 -0.27 -4.56
C PRO A 92 5.91 0.56 -4.77
N LEU A 93 6.54 1.01 -3.69
CA LEU A 93 7.75 1.84 -3.76
C LEU A 93 9.04 1.06 -4.10
N GLU A 94 8.99 -0.25 -4.33
CA GLU A 94 10.07 -0.95 -5.06
C GLU A 94 10.15 -0.46 -6.53
N ARG A 95 9.10 0.22 -7.02
CA ARG A 95 9.00 0.82 -8.35
C ARG A 95 8.56 2.29 -8.27
N LEU A 96 9.23 3.07 -7.40
CA LEU A 96 8.88 4.47 -7.13
C LEU A 96 8.76 5.32 -8.40
N GLU A 97 9.76 5.26 -9.28
CA GLU A 97 9.79 6.05 -10.51
C GLU A 97 8.61 5.74 -11.43
N ASP A 98 8.30 4.44 -11.60
CA ASP A 98 7.18 4.01 -12.44
C ASP A 98 5.83 4.41 -11.82
N VAL A 99 5.69 4.25 -10.50
CA VAL A 99 4.49 4.69 -9.77
C VAL A 99 4.27 6.20 -9.94
N CYS A 100 5.34 7.00 -9.79
CA CYS A 100 5.27 8.44 -9.99
C CYS A 100 4.89 8.79 -11.43
N ALA A 101 5.49 8.13 -12.42
CA ALA A 101 5.20 8.37 -13.84
C ALA A 101 3.74 8.05 -14.22
N VAL A 102 3.21 6.95 -13.68
CA VAL A 102 1.78 6.60 -13.86
C VAL A 102 0.89 7.69 -13.27
N ILE A 103 1.15 8.13 -12.04
CA ILE A 103 0.34 9.17 -11.37
C ILE A 103 0.42 10.49 -12.15
N ASP A 104 1.62 10.93 -12.52
CA ASP A 104 1.82 12.18 -13.26
C ASP A 104 1.04 12.15 -14.58
N SER A 105 1.09 11.04 -15.32
CA SER A 105 0.35 10.87 -16.58
C SER A 105 -1.18 10.91 -16.36
N LEU A 106 -1.67 10.23 -15.33
CA LEU A 106 -3.10 10.23 -15.02
C LEU A 106 -3.61 11.61 -14.56
N LYS A 107 -2.82 12.35 -13.76
CA LYS A 107 -3.20 13.68 -13.26
C LYS A 107 -3.24 14.75 -14.35
N ILE A 108 -2.61 14.54 -15.52
CA ILE A 108 -2.79 15.41 -16.68
C ILE A 108 -4.27 15.40 -17.15
N THR A 109 -4.87 14.22 -17.20
CA THR A 109 -6.29 14.06 -17.62
C THR A 109 -7.26 14.22 -16.47
N TYR A 110 -6.87 13.79 -15.27
CA TYR A 110 -7.69 13.76 -14.05
C TYR A 110 -7.03 14.55 -12.92
N PRO A 111 -6.96 15.89 -12.98
CA PRO A 111 -6.19 16.70 -12.03
C PRO A 111 -6.69 16.61 -10.58
N ASN A 112 -7.95 16.23 -10.37
CA ASN A 112 -8.56 16.05 -9.04
C ASN A 112 -8.56 14.59 -8.56
N LEU A 113 -7.87 13.69 -9.27
CA LEU A 113 -7.78 12.28 -8.91
C LEU A 113 -7.11 12.13 -7.54
N LYS A 114 -7.85 11.58 -6.59
CA LYS A 114 -7.31 11.25 -5.26
C LYS A 114 -6.49 9.98 -5.34
N VAL A 115 -5.27 10.04 -4.81
CA VAL A 115 -4.34 8.92 -4.85
C VAL A 115 -3.84 8.58 -3.45
N ARG A 116 -3.93 7.30 -3.10
CA ARG A 116 -3.38 6.75 -1.87
C ARG A 116 -2.27 5.74 -2.14
N LEU A 117 -1.26 5.78 -1.30
CA LEU A 117 -0.21 4.78 -1.21
C LEU A 117 -0.43 3.91 0.02
N ASN A 118 -0.47 2.58 -0.15
CA ASN A 118 -0.32 1.63 0.94
C ASN A 118 1.10 1.06 0.87
N THR A 119 1.91 1.29 1.90
CA THR A 119 3.34 0.96 1.91
C THR A 119 3.78 0.39 3.26
N ILE A 120 4.88 -0.36 3.25
CA ILE A 120 5.60 -0.69 4.49
C ILE A 120 6.44 0.50 5.02
N GLY A 121 6.70 1.53 4.19
CA GLY A 121 7.46 2.72 4.60
C GLY A 121 8.97 2.54 4.61
N LEU A 122 9.51 1.60 3.84
CA LEU A 122 10.95 1.32 3.78
C LEU A 122 11.64 1.89 2.54
N ALA A 123 10.97 2.77 1.80
CA ALA A 123 11.51 3.30 0.54
C ALA A 123 12.85 4.01 0.71
N ASN A 124 13.05 4.77 1.79
CA ASN A 124 14.33 5.44 2.05
C ASN A 124 15.49 4.44 2.23
N LEU A 125 15.22 3.24 2.77
CA LEU A 125 16.21 2.16 2.85
C LEU A 125 16.40 1.45 1.50
N ILE A 126 15.34 1.31 0.70
CA ILE A 126 15.40 0.71 -0.64
C ILE A 126 16.34 1.54 -1.54
N TYR A 127 16.18 2.85 -1.51
CA TYR A 127 16.91 3.77 -2.39
C TYR A 127 18.18 4.38 -1.76
N GLY A 128 18.42 4.16 -0.46
CA GLY A 128 19.57 4.72 0.25
C GLY A 128 19.55 6.26 0.36
N ARG A 129 18.37 6.88 0.20
CA ARG A 129 18.16 8.34 0.27
C ARG A 129 16.74 8.66 0.73
N ASP A 130 16.49 9.91 1.10
CA ASP A 130 15.13 10.39 1.34
C ASP A 130 14.39 10.54 -0.01
N VAL A 131 13.32 9.73 -0.19
CA VAL A 131 12.44 9.79 -1.36
C VAL A 131 11.10 10.46 -1.07
N THR A 132 10.86 10.89 0.17
CA THR A 132 9.57 11.49 0.55
C THR A 132 9.22 12.78 -0.21
N PRO A 133 10.19 13.61 -0.68
CA PRO A 133 9.88 14.75 -1.54
C PRO A 133 9.20 14.35 -2.87
N GLU A 134 9.48 13.15 -3.38
CA GLU A 134 8.88 12.67 -4.63
C GLU A 134 7.38 12.33 -4.50
N LEU A 135 6.87 12.28 -3.26
CA LEU A 135 5.44 12.03 -3.00
C LEU A 135 4.58 13.29 -3.13
N GLU A 136 5.22 14.49 -3.15
CA GLU A 136 4.53 15.77 -3.17
C GLU A 136 3.69 15.93 -4.45
N GLY A 137 2.44 16.39 -4.28
CA GLY A 137 1.49 16.59 -5.38
C GLY A 137 0.98 15.31 -6.04
N ARG A 138 1.61 14.15 -5.76
CA ARG A 138 1.21 12.85 -6.31
C ARG A 138 0.23 12.12 -5.43
N PHE A 139 0.49 12.08 -4.12
CA PHE A 139 -0.34 11.34 -3.16
C PHE A 139 -1.10 12.28 -2.23
N ASP A 140 -2.38 11.99 -2.03
CA ASP A 140 -3.24 12.66 -1.03
C ASP A 140 -3.12 11.97 0.33
N THR A 141 -2.89 10.66 0.32
CA THR A 141 -2.76 9.84 1.54
C THR A 141 -1.62 8.84 1.42
N VAL A 142 -0.79 8.76 2.44
CA VAL A 142 0.18 7.67 2.63
C VAL A 142 -0.21 6.85 3.86
N SER A 143 -0.45 5.55 3.64
CA SER A 143 -0.86 4.59 4.66
C SER A 143 0.29 3.62 4.92
N ILE A 144 0.96 3.75 6.07
CA ILE A 144 2.17 3.03 6.43
C ILE A 144 1.84 1.89 7.39
N SER A 145 2.33 0.70 7.12
CA SER A 145 2.13 -0.49 7.95
C SER A 145 3.04 -0.45 9.20
N LEU A 146 2.50 -0.01 10.35
CA LEU A 146 3.23 -0.02 11.64
C LEU A 146 3.38 -1.44 12.18
N ASN A 147 2.30 -2.21 12.14
CA ASN A 147 2.19 -3.64 12.43
C ASN A 147 2.58 -4.09 13.86
N ALA A 148 3.39 -3.35 14.60
CA ALA A 148 3.85 -3.74 15.95
C ALA A 148 4.18 -2.52 16.82
N PRO A 149 4.16 -2.66 18.17
CA PRO A 149 4.47 -1.57 19.09
C PRO A 149 5.97 -1.42 19.38
N ASP A 150 6.82 -2.34 18.93
CA ASP A 150 8.26 -2.29 19.11
C ASP A 150 9.02 -2.99 17.96
N GLU A 151 10.32 -2.79 17.96
CA GLU A 151 11.20 -3.19 16.86
C GLU A 151 11.39 -4.70 16.75
N ASN A 152 11.38 -5.44 17.86
CA ASN A 152 11.56 -6.89 17.85
C ASN A 152 10.30 -7.56 17.29
N GLU A 153 9.12 -7.18 17.81
CA GLU A 153 7.85 -7.67 17.30
C GLU A 153 7.65 -7.28 15.83
N PHE A 154 8.03 -6.05 15.45
CA PHE A 154 7.98 -5.64 14.04
C PHE A 154 8.82 -6.55 13.16
N LEU A 155 10.06 -6.85 13.56
CA LEU A 155 10.94 -7.71 12.79
C LEU A 155 10.42 -9.14 12.72
N GLU A 156 9.91 -9.70 13.82
CA GLU A 156 9.30 -11.03 13.85
C GLU A 156 8.09 -11.12 12.90
N LEU A 157 7.22 -10.12 12.92
CA LEU A 157 6.02 -10.09 12.09
C LEU A 157 6.32 -9.84 10.61
N THR A 158 7.25 -8.94 10.30
CA THR A 158 7.50 -8.48 8.93
C THR A 158 8.63 -9.21 8.24
N ARG A 159 9.58 -9.78 8.98
CA ARG A 159 10.79 -10.42 8.44
C ARG A 159 11.49 -9.55 7.40
N SER A 160 11.64 -8.26 7.72
CA SER A 160 12.26 -7.29 6.83
C SER A 160 13.71 -7.66 6.53
N ARG A 161 14.11 -7.57 5.25
CA ARG A 161 15.51 -7.77 4.82
C ARG A 161 16.50 -6.77 5.44
N TYR A 162 16.00 -5.64 5.93
CA TYR A 162 16.82 -4.61 6.58
C TYR A 162 16.99 -4.82 8.10
N GLY A 163 16.40 -5.88 8.65
CA GLY A 163 16.55 -6.22 10.06
C GLY A 163 15.89 -5.20 11.00
N ILE A 164 16.47 -5.08 12.19
CA ILE A 164 15.90 -4.29 13.30
C ILE A 164 15.77 -2.79 13.02
N GLN A 165 16.62 -2.23 12.17
CA GLN A 165 16.58 -0.81 11.79
C GLN A 165 15.30 -0.42 11.02
N SER A 166 14.57 -1.41 10.47
CA SER A 166 13.35 -1.18 9.70
C SER A 166 12.29 -0.44 10.52
N TYR A 167 12.20 -0.73 11.82
CA TYR A 167 11.18 -0.11 12.68
C TYR A 167 11.43 1.39 12.90
N ALA A 168 12.68 1.79 13.10
CA ALA A 168 13.04 3.21 13.13
C ALA A 168 12.77 3.87 11.78
N ALA A 169 13.19 3.20 10.70
CA ALA A 169 13.04 3.73 9.34
C ALA A 169 11.59 4.01 8.93
N ILE A 170 10.62 3.15 9.28
CA ILE A 170 9.21 3.42 8.95
C ILE A 170 8.64 4.61 9.74
N LYS A 171 9.09 4.83 10.97
CA LYS A 171 8.69 6.00 11.77
C LYS A 171 9.29 7.28 11.19
N ASP A 172 10.57 7.26 10.84
CA ASP A 172 11.24 8.38 10.18
C ASP A 172 10.57 8.71 8.84
N PHE A 173 10.24 7.69 8.03
CA PHE A 173 9.51 7.86 6.79
C PHE A 173 8.14 8.53 7.01
N ALA A 174 7.41 8.14 8.06
CA ALA A 174 6.13 8.77 8.41
C ALA A 174 6.29 10.25 8.74
N VAL A 175 7.31 10.61 9.53
CA VAL A 175 7.60 12.01 9.92
C VAL A 175 8.02 12.84 8.70
N LEU A 176 8.86 12.29 7.83
CA LEU A 176 9.32 12.97 6.62
C LEU A 176 8.17 13.16 5.61
N ALA A 177 7.37 12.12 5.38
CA ALA A 177 6.24 12.16 4.45
C ALA A 177 5.20 13.24 4.80
N LYS A 178 5.00 13.56 6.08
CA LYS A 178 4.10 14.64 6.52
C LYS A 178 4.43 16.02 5.96
N ARG A 179 5.65 16.23 5.48
CA ARG A 179 6.07 17.50 4.89
C ARG A 179 5.53 17.68 3.48
N TYR A 180 5.20 16.58 2.81
CA TYR A 180 4.90 16.52 1.38
C TYR A 180 3.52 15.96 1.05
N VAL A 181 2.91 15.22 1.99
CA VAL A 181 1.62 14.54 1.78
C VAL A 181 0.59 15.05 2.79
N PRO A 182 -0.61 15.44 2.34
CA PRO A 182 -1.65 15.98 3.22
C PRO A 182 -2.05 15.04 4.36
N HIS A 183 -2.15 13.73 4.08
CA HIS A 183 -2.59 12.75 5.06
C HIS A 183 -1.61 11.59 5.18
N VAL A 184 -0.97 11.47 6.35
CA VAL A 184 -0.12 10.33 6.70
C VAL A 184 -0.79 9.57 7.84
N VAL A 185 -1.07 8.28 7.61
CA VAL A 185 -1.65 7.38 8.61
C VAL A 185 -0.76 6.16 8.78
N MET A 186 -0.66 5.65 10.00
CA MET A 186 -0.06 4.34 10.24
C MET A 186 -1.15 3.31 10.50
N THR A 187 -0.90 2.06 10.17
CA THR A 187 -1.91 1.00 10.27
C THR A 187 -1.41 -0.19 11.04
N VAL A 188 -2.32 -0.82 11.77
CA VAL A 188 -2.18 -2.15 12.34
C VAL A 188 -3.37 -3.00 11.91
N VAL A 189 -3.23 -4.33 11.98
CA VAL A 189 -4.31 -5.26 11.69
C VAL A 189 -4.87 -5.79 13.01
N ASP A 190 -6.20 -5.72 13.20
CA ASP A 190 -6.84 -6.31 14.38
C ASP A 190 -6.59 -7.83 14.43
N LYS A 191 -6.78 -8.45 15.60
CA LYS A 191 -6.57 -9.89 15.82
C LYS A 191 -5.13 -10.42 15.53
N VAL A 192 -4.24 -9.59 15.01
CA VAL A 192 -2.81 -9.93 14.88
C VAL A 192 -2.08 -9.67 16.20
N MET A 193 -2.60 -8.73 16.99
CA MET A 193 -2.07 -8.39 18.31
C MET A 193 -3.21 -8.08 19.30
N PRO A 194 -2.97 -8.23 20.63
CA PRO A 194 -3.94 -7.86 21.66
C PRO A 194 -4.11 -6.34 21.78
N GLU A 195 -5.23 -5.91 22.39
CA GLU A 195 -5.64 -4.49 22.45
C GLU A 195 -4.64 -3.58 23.15
N ASP A 196 -3.96 -4.06 24.19
CA ASP A 196 -2.90 -3.30 24.89
C ASP A 196 -1.74 -2.93 23.96
N LYS A 197 -1.41 -3.80 23.00
CA LYS A 197 -0.40 -3.51 21.98
C LYS A 197 -0.92 -2.52 20.93
N ILE A 198 -2.18 -2.61 20.57
CA ILE A 198 -2.83 -1.63 19.67
C ILE A 198 -2.79 -0.24 20.33
N GLU A 199 -3.05 -0.16 21.64
CA GLU A 199 -2.99 1.12 22.36
C GLU A 199 -1.56 1.68 22.42
N ARG A 200 -0.53 0.83 22.60
CA ARG A 200 0.86 1.26 22.46
C ARG A 200 1.15 1.82 21.05
N CYS A 201 0.66 1.16 19.99
CA CYS A 201 0.75 1.67 18.62
C CYS A 201 0.04 3.02 18.46
N ARG A 202 -1.10 3.22 19.14
CA ARG A 202 -1.82 4.49 19.15
C ARG A 202 -1.00 5.61 19.78
N GLN A 203 -0.34 5.32 20.90
CA GLN A 203 0.55 6.30 21.55
C GLN A 203 1.74 6.65 20.64
N ILE A 204 2.37 5.66 20.00
CA ILE A 204 3.46 5.91 19.03
C ILE A 204 3.00 6.84 17.91
N CYS A 205 1.83 6.58 17.31
CA CYS A 205 1.29 7.42 16.26
C CYS A 205 1.02 8.86 16.75
N LYS A 206 0.50 9.01 17.97
CA LYS A 206 0.29 10.31 18.60
C LYS A 206 1.59 11.08 18.78
N ASP A 207 2.66 10.40 19.24
CA ASP A 207 3.97 11.02 19.45
C ASP A 207 4.62 11.44 18.11
N LEU A 208 4.39 10.68 17.04
CA LEU A 208 4.82 11.02 15.68
C LEU A 208 3.90 12.10 15.02
N GLY A 209 2.77 12.42 15.63
CA GLY A 209 1.77 13.34 15.09
C GLY A 209 1.11 12.81 13.82
N VAL A 210 0.83 11.50 13.76
CA VAL A 210 0.07 10.83 12.70
C VAL A 210 -1.13 10.07 13.31
N THR A 211 -2.07 9.67 12.47
CA THR A 211 -3.25 8.90 12.92
C THR A 211 -2.97 7.40 12.85
N LEU A 212 -3.40 6.64 13.85
CA LEU A 212 -3.47 5.18 13.76
C LEU A 212 -4.82 4.77 13.16
N ARG A 213 -4.81 3.89 12.15
CA ARG A 213 -5.97 3.18 11.64
C ARG A 213 -5.84 1.68 11.91
N VAL A 214 -6.77 1.13 12.68
CA VAL A 214 -6.89 -0.31 12.87
C VAL A 214 -7.68 -0.90 11.71
N ARG A 215 -7.09 -1.83 10.96
CA ARG A 215 -7.74 -2.53 9.84
C ARG A 215 -8.28 -3.88 10.30
N PRO A 216 -9.46 -4.29 9.84
CA PRO A 216 -9.95 -5.63 10.11
C PRO A 216 -8.99 -6.68 9.52
N PHE A 217 -8.85 -7.80 10.24
CA PHE A 217 -8.11 -8.95 9.73
C PHE A 217 -8.90 -9.59 8.58
N GLU A 218 -8.25 -9.76 7.45
CA GLU A 218 -8.81 -10.49 6.31
C GLU A 218 -8.34 -11.96 6.39
N ASN A 219 -9.32 -12.89 6.53
CA ASN A 219 -9.06 -14.34 6.54
C ASN A 219 -8.89 -14.90 5.13
#